data_0e21df88b506227c784fa173abd834d1
#
_entry.id   0e21df88b506227c784fa173abd834d1
#
_cell.length_a   1.000
_cell.length_b   1.000
_cell.length_c   1.000
_cell.angle_alpha   90.00
_cell.angle_beta   90.00
_cell.angle_gamma   90.00
#
_symmetry.space_group_name_H-M   'P 1'
#
loop_
_entity.id
_entity.type
_entity.pdbx_description
1 polymer ?
#
loop_
_entity_poly.entity_id
_entity_poly.type
_entity_poly.pdbx_seq_one_letter_code
_entity_poly.pdbx_strand_id
1 'polypeptide(L)'
;MQGNLMSRRNFVGAAAATAATVAAFSLTGCGSNGSSDAKSDAKEDKAETKALSGTITAVGSTALQPLCEAAAEQFMEKNSGVQITVQGGGSGQGITQITQGAVQIGNSDVFAEAKVKDTADLKKIADNKVCIVGMGPIVNKDVAVDDLTIDQLKSIFTGEVTNWKEVGGADAAITVINRASGSGTRATFEAAVLGGTKVPDTFKPQEQDSSGTAAKMVASTPGAISYLAFSYYDDTVKALKVGGVEPKEANVEDNSWTIWAYEHMYTAADPDEATKAFIDYMMSDDVQGELVEAQGYIPVSGMKVEKDASGKVTKK
;
A
#
# COMPACT_ATOMS: atom_id res chain seq x y z
N MET A 1 30.95 5.77 -15.38
CA MET A 1 30.23 6.95 -14.86
C MET A 1 29.52 6.47 -13.60
N GLN A 2 29.99 6.90 -12.45
CA GLN A 2 29.51 6.47 -11.14
C GLN A 2 28.28 7.29 -10.79
N GLY A 3 27.12 6.65 -10.68
CA GLY A 3 25.89 7.25 -10.15
C GLY A 3 25.84 7.02 -8.63
N ASN A 4 25.79 8.10 -7.89
CA ASN A 4 25.71 8.16 -6.43
C ASN A 4 24.39 7.57 -5.93
N LEU A 5 24.45 6.46 -5.23
CA LEU A 5 23.37 5.94 -4.38
C LEU A 5 23.37 6.75 -3.06
N MET A 6 22.40 7.60 -2.87
CA MET A 6 22.19 8.29 -1.60
C MET A 6 21.70 7.32 -0.53
N SER A 7 22.50 7.13 0.48
CA SER A 7 22.23 6.37 1.70
C SER A 7 21.11 7.00 2.52
N ARG A 8 20.09 6.20 2.82
CA ARG A 8 18.97 6.54 3.73
C ARG A 8 19.45 6.44 5.20
N ARG A 9 20.19 7.42 5.71
CA ARG A 9 20.36 7.63 7.17
C ARG A 9 20.88 9.03 7.43
N ASN A 10 20.06 9.81 8.15
CA ASN A 10 20.36 10.89 9.09
C ASN A 10 19.41 12.08 8.91
N PHE A 11 18.28 12.02 9.59
CA PHE A 11 17.63 13.20 10.13
C PHE A 11 17.57 13.05 11.65
N VAL A 12 18.58 13.56 12.33
CA VAL A 12 18.54 13.83 13.77
C VAL A 12 18.40 15.33 13.95
N GLY A 13 17.44 15.71 14.78
CA GLY A 13 16.95 17.05 14.97
C GLY A 13 17.95 18.08 15.48
N ALA A 14 17.61 19.32 15.24
CA ALA A 14 18.09 20.47 15.99
C ALA A 14 16.88 21.24 16.51
N ALA A 15 16.62 21.08 17.80
CA ALA A 15 15.71 21.95 18.55
C ALA A 15 16.39 23.31 18.78
N ALA A 16 15.75 24.39 18.37
CA ALA A 16 16.08 25.74 18.82
C ALA A 16 14.85 26.36 19.49
N ALA A 17 14.93 26.47 20.81
CA ALA A 17 14.02 27.21 21.63
C ALA A 17 14.28 28.72 21.46
N THR A 18 13.24 29.52 21.24
CA THR A 18 13.27 30.94 21.51
C THR A 18 12.01 31.39 22.23
N ALA A 19 12.25 32.10 23.33
CA ALA A 19 11.35 32.47 24.37
C ALA A 19 10.39 33.62 24.01
N ALA A 20 9.33 33.67 24.78
CA ALA A 20 8.24 34.62 24.81
C ALA A 20 8.66 36.07 25.06
N THR A 21 7.90 37.04 24.51
CA THR A 21 7.66 38.32 25.16
C THR A 21 6.20 38.72 25.04
N VAL A 22 5.56 38.78 26.19
CA VAL A 22 4.24 39.36 26.46
C VAL A 22 4.39 40.88 26.50
N ALA A 23 3.54 41.60 25.78
CA ALA A 23 3.29 43.00 26.05
C ALA A 23 1.78 43.25 26.04
N ALA A 24 1.26 43.46 27.23
CA ALA A 24 -0.07 43.98 27.47
C ALA A 24 -0.02 45.50 27.36
N PHE A 25 -0.99 46.11 26.67
CA PHE A 25 -1.35 47.52 26.91
C PHE A 25 -2.86 47.65 27.01
N SER A 26 -3.23 48.26 28.13
CA SER A 26 -4.58 48.56 28.58
C SER A 26 -5.04 49.95 28.17
N LEU A 27 -6.32 50.07 27.82
CA LEU A 27 -7.35 51.06 28.20
C LEU A 27 -7.09 52.57 28.11
N THR A 28 -7.92 53.25 27.43
CA THR A 28 -9.02 54.15 27.87
C THR A 28 -9.23 55.32 26.90
N GLY A 29 -10.47 55.72 26.72
CA GLY A 29 -10.82 57.06 26.18
C GLY A 29 -12.19 57.13 25.51
N CYS A 30 -13.22 57.46 26.28
CA CYS A 30 -14.52 57.95 25.80
C CYS A 30 -14.42 59.33 25.14
N GLY A 31 -15.28 59.62 24.15
CA GLY A 31 -15.52 60.97 23.68
C GLY A 31 -16.40 61.06 22.44
N SER A 32 -17.57 61.55 22.64
CA SER A 32 -18.79 61.77 21.88
C SER A 32 -18.72 62.49 20.53
N ASN A 33 -19.72 62.16 19.69
CA ASN A 33 -20.54 63.04 18.82
C ASN A 33 -20.07 63.44 17.42
N GLY A 34 -20.92 63.11 16.41
CA GLY A 34 -21.01 63.85 15.16
C GLY A 34 -21.32 63.04 13.89
N SER A 35 -22.63 62.91 13.60
CA SER A 35 -23.31 62.89 12.30
C SER A 35 -22.69 62.27 11.01
N SER A 36 -23.42 61.32 10.46
CA SER A 36 -23.75 61.11 9.04
C SER A 36 -22.63 60.94 8.01
N ASP A 37 -22.47 59.71 7.48
CA ASP A 37 -22.75 59.45 6.05
C ASP A 37 -22.78 57.94 5.82
N ALA A 38 -23.84 57.49 5.16
CA ALA A 38 -24.05 56.11 4.77
C ALA A 38 -23.04 55.69 3.70
N LYS A 39 -22.11 54.75 4.03
CA LYS A 39 -21.45 53.90 3.08
C LYS A 39 -21.77 52.48 3.45
N SER A 40 -22.43 51.79 2.53
CA SER A 40 -22.68 50.37 2.55
C SER A 40 -21.35 49.63 2.51
N ASP A 41 -20.84 49.21 3.66
CA ASP A 41 -19.81 48.21 3.74
C ASP A 41 -20.46 46.85 3.43
N ALA A 42 -20.18 46.37 2.24
CA ALA A 42 -20.38 44.95 1.90
C ALA A 42 -19.50 44.16 2.88
N LYS A 43 -20.13 43.51 3.86
CA LYS A 43 -19.51 42.44 4.60
C LYS A 43 -19.21 41.32 3.56
N GLU A 44 -17.94 41.22 3.17
CA GLU A 44 -17.45 39.94 2.67
C GLU A 44 -17.62 38.93 3.82
N ASP A 45 -18.63 38.08 3.68
CA ASP A 45 -18.70 36.83 4.42
C ASP A 45 -17.49 35.99 4.00
N LYS A 46 -16.37 36.16 4.70
CA LYS A 46 -15.35 35.14 4.76
C LYS A 46 -16.01 33.94 5.42
N ALA A 47 -16.48 33.02 4.59
CA ALA A 47 -16.79 31.68 5.05
C ALA A 47 -15.54 31.20 5.80
N GLU A 48 -15.60 31.11 7.11
CA GLU A 48 -14.63 30.37 7.90
C GLU A 48 -14.66 28.95 7.37
N THR A 49 -13.67 28.57 6.57
CA THR A 49 -13.46 27.18 6.19
C THR A 49 -13.23 26.42 7.48
N LYS A 50 -14.25 25.68 7.92
CA LYS A 50 -14.17 24.83 9.11
C LYS A 50 -12.98 23.90 8.93
N ALA A 51 -12.02 23.99 9.84
CA ALA A 51 -10.83 23.16 9.79
C ALA A 51 -11.24 21.68 9.77
N LEU A 52 -10.67 20.91 8.84
CA LEU A 52 -10.94 19.49 8.70
C LEU A 52 -10.55 18.77 10.01
N SER A 53 -11.43 17.90 10.50
CA SER A 53 -11.20 17.13 11.73
C SER A 53 -11.91 15.77 11.65
N GLY A 54 -11.31 14.76 12.27
CA GLY A 54 -11.87 13.42 12.30
C GLY A 54 -10.85 12.35 12.70
N THR A 55 -11.32 11.13 12.85
CA THR A 55 -10.46 9.96 13.13
C THR A 55 -10.69 8.93 12.04
N ILE A 56 -9.62 8.48 11.40
CA ILE A 56 -9.62 7.47 10.35
C ILE A 56 -8.83 6.26 10.83
N THR A 57 -9.46 5.09 10.78
CA THR A 57 -8.78 3.80 10.95
C THR A 57 -8.75 3.10 9.60
N ALA A 58 -7.55 2.86 9.07
CA ALA A 58 -7.30 2.12 7.83
C ALA A 58 -6.71 0.75 8.19
N VAL A 59 -7.37 -0.33 7.79
CA VAL A 59 -6.97 -1.71 8.14
C VAL A 59 -6.88 -2.56 6.89
N GLY A 60 -5.90 -3.45 6.80
CA GLY A 60 -5.93 -4.49 5.77
C GLY A 60 -4.59 -4.81 5.12
N SER A 61 -4.48 -4.59 3.81
CA SER A 61 -3.30 -4.94 3.03
C SER A 61 -2.00 -4.47 3.68
N THR A 62 -1.10 -5.42 3.94
CA THR A 62 0.26 -5.10 4.37
C THR A 62 1.18 -4.79 3.20
N ALA A 63 0.74 -5.03 1.96
CA ALA A 63 1.47 -4.60 0.77
C ALA A 63 1.29 -3.09 0.53
N LEU A 64 0.08 -2.54 0.79
CA LEU A 64 -0.20 -1.10 0.71
C LEU A 64 0.28 -0.32 1.95
N GLN A 65 0.52 -1.01 3.07
CA GLN A 65 0.76 -0.37 4.36
C GLN A 65 1.85 0.71 4.32
N PRO A 66 3.04 0.51 3.71
CA PRO A 66 4.08 1.54 3.68
C PRO A 66 3.63 2.85 3.01
N LEU A 67 2.93 2.76 1.88
CA LEU A 67 2.42 3.94 1.17
C LEU A 67 1.32 4.64 1.99
N CYS A 68 0.40 3.85 2.56
CA CYS A 68 -0.70 4.38 3.36
C CYS A 68 -0.19 5.10 4.62
N GLU A 69 0.83 4.55 5.31
CA GLU A 69 1.47 5.18 6.47
C GLU A 69 2.17 6.49 6.10
N ALA A 70 2.96 6.51 5.02
CA ALA A 70 3.66 7.70 4.57
C ALA A 70 2.70 8.81 4.13
N ALA A 71 1.62 8.46 3.41
CA ALA A 71 0.60 9.42 3.01
C ALA A 71 -0.21 9.94 4.21
N ALA A 72 -0.52 9.07 5.19
CA ALA A 72 -1.22 9.45 6.41
C ALA A 72 -0.40 10.46 7.25
N GLU A 73 0.92 10.24 7.38
CA GLU A 73 1.81 11.16 8.08
C GLU A 73 1.78 12.54 7.43
N GLN A 74 2.00 12.63 6.11
CA GLN A 74 1.98 13.89 5.38
C GLN A 74 0.61 14.57 5.41
N PHE A 75 -0.49 13.80 5.36
CA PHE A 75 -1.83 14.35 5.43
C PHE A 75 -2.13 14.95 6.80
N MET A 76 -1.74 14.28 7.89
CA MET A 76 -1.92 14.79 9.26
C MET A 76 -1.07 16.03 9.52
N GLU A 77 0.12 16.16 8.94
CA GLU A 77 0.92 17.38 9.02
C GLU A 77 0.19 18.60 8.41
N LYS A 78 -0.51 18.38 7.30
CA LYS A 78 -1.31 19.42 6.62
C LYS A 78 -2.67 19.66 7.30
N ASN A 79 -3.19 18.68 8.03
CA ASN A 79 -4.53 18.66 8.63
C ASN A 79 -4.49 18.23 10.10
N SER A 80 -4.00 19.10 10.97
CA SER A 80 -3.74 18.78 12.39
C SER A 80 -4.98 18.38 13.21
N GLY A 81 -6.19 18.59 12.70
CA GLY A 81 -7.45 18.13 13.30
C GLY A 81 -7.83 16.71 12.93
N VAL A 82 -7.08 16.07 12.01
CA VAL A 82 -7.34 14.69 11.58
C VAL A 82 -6.33 13.75 12.23
N GLN A 83 -6.83 12.61 12.73
CA GLN A 83 -6.01 11.54 13.27
C GLN A 83 -6.19 10.29 12.41
N ILE A 84 -5.11 9.76 11.83
CA ILE A 84 -5.12 8.55 11.00
C ILE A 84 -4.32 7.46 11.67
N THR A 85 -4.90 6.24 11.78
CA THR A 85 -4.23 5.04 12.25
C THR A 85 -4.25 3.99 11.15
N VAL A 86 -3.07 3.51 10.75
CA VAL A 86 -2.92 2.45 9.74
C VAL A 86 -2.54 1.14 10.41
N GLN A 87 -3.24 0.05 10.08
CA GLN A 87 -3.02 -1.26 10.65
C GLN A 87 -2.97 -2.33 9.56
N GLY A 88 -2.05 -3.29 9.69
CA GLY A 88 -2.02 -4.49 8.87
C GLY A 88 -3.18 -5.44 9.18
N GLY A 89 -3.04 -6.69 8.73
CA GLY A 89 -4.03 -7.77 8.98
C GLY A 89 -4.42 -8.51 7.71
N GLY A 90 -3.95 -8.01 6.54
CA GLY A 90 -4.22 -8.57 5.22
C GLY A 90 -5.54 -8.10 4.62
N SER A 91 -5.63 -8.20 3.30
CA SER A 91 -6.76 -7.72 2.48
C SER A 91 -8.11 -8.28 2.92
N GLY A 92 -8.14 -9.56 3.34
CA GLY A 92 -9.36 -10.19 3.82
C GLY A 92 -9.92 -9.53 5.08
N GLN A 93 -9.06 -9.07 6.00
CA GLN A 93 -9.47 -8.34 7.19
C GLN A 93 -9.97 -6.95 6.82
N GLY A 94 -9.26 -6.23 5.93
CA GLY A 94 -9.67 -4.92 5.45
C GLY A 94 -11.07 -4.93 4.85
N ILE A 95 -11.32 -5.82 3.88
CA ILE A 95 -12.64 -5.98 3.25
C ILE A 95 -13.71 -6.34 4.28
N THR A 96 -13.43 -7.26 5.20
CA THR A 96 -14.41 -7.66 6.21
C THR A 96 -14.79 -6.49 7.12
N GLN A 97 -13.82 -5.75 7.64
CA GLN A 97 -14.07 -4.67 8.59
C GLN A 97 -14.78 -3.48 7.95
N ILE A 98 -14.41 -3.10 6.73
CA ILE A 98 -15.10 -2.00 6.04
C ILE A 98 -16.55 -2.38 5.68
N THR A 99 -16.79 -3.61 5.23
CA THR A 99 -18.14 -4.11 4.93
C THR A 99 -19.05 -4.12 6.16
N GLN A 100 -18.46 -4.35 7.34
CA GLN A 100 -19.15 -4.30 8.63
C GLN A 100 -19.29 -2.88 9.20
N GLY A 101 -18.68 -1.87 8.58
CA GLY A 101 -18.65 -0.50 9.09
C GLY A 101 -17.79 -0.34 10.35
N ALA A 102 -16.85 -1.25 10.62
CA ALA A 102 -15.99 -1.23 11.80
C ALA A 102 -14.80 -0.28 11.66
N VAL A 103 -14.43 0.09 10.43
CA VAL A 103 -13.34 0.99 10.09
C VAL A 103 -13.77 1.98 9.01
N GLN A 104 -13.02 3.07 8.84
CA GLN A 104 -13.26 4.05 7.79
C GLN A 104 -12.70 3.62 6.45
N ILE A 105 -11.58 2.86 6.45
CA ILE A 105 -10.90 2.41 5.24
C ILE A 105 -10.50 0.94 5.38
N GLY A 106 -10.85 0.14 4.37
CA GLY A 106 -10.41 -1.24 4.21
C GLY A 106 -9.39 -1.36 3.07
N ASN A 107 -8.12 -1.60 3.39
CA ASN A 107 -7.04 -1.73 2.40
C ASN A 107 -6.98 -3.14 1.82
N SER A 108 -6.81 -3.28 0.50
CA SER A 108 -6.84 -4.59 -0.17
C SER A 108 -6.08 -4.63 -1.49
N ASP A 109 -5.33 -5.73 -1.72
CA ASP A 109 -4.72 -6.10 -3.01
C ASP A 109 -5.69 -6.87 -3.91
N VAL A 110 -6.91 -7.13 -3.44
CA VAL A 110 -7.91 -7.88 -4.22
C VAL A 110 -9.23 -7.14 -4.25
N PHE A 111 -9.98 -7.35 -5.31
CA PHE A 111 -11.36 -6.85 -5.42
C PHE A 111 -12.23 -7.40 -4.30
N ALA A 112 -13.13 -6.57 -3.78
CA ALA A 112 -14.03 -6.95 -2.68
C ALA A 112 -14.89 -8.16 -3.04
N GLU A 113 -15.25 -8.34 -4.31
CA GLU A 113 -16.01 -9.48 -4.85
C GLU A 113 -15.33 -10.82 -4.61
N ALA A 114 -14.02 -10.84 -4.41
CA ALA A 114 -13.30 -12.06 -4.05
C ALA A 114 -13.69 -12.59 -2.66
N LYS A 115 -14.13 -11.71 -1.76
CA LYS A 115 -14.47 -12.03 -0.36
C LYS A 115 -15.95 -11.84 -0.03
N VAL A 116 -16.58 -10.79 -0.56
CA VAL A 116 -17.98 -10.45 -0.31
C VAL A 116 -18.86 -11.10 -1.37
N LYS A 117 -19.76 -11.99 -0.96
CA LYS A 117 -20.66 -12.69 -1.86
C LYS A 117 -22.03 -12.02 -1.98
N ASP A 118 -22.43 -11.26 -0.96
CA ASP A 118 -23.67 -10.52 -0.98
C ASP A 118 -23.51 -9.18 -1.73
N THR A 119 -24.23 -9.03 -2.81
CA THR A 119 -24.22 -7.80 -3.61
C THR A 119 -24.81 -6.60 -2.85
N ALA A 120 -25.62 -6.81 -1.82
CA ALA A 120 -26.10 -5.73 -0.96
C ALA A 120 -24.98 -5.17 -0.09
N ASP A 121 -24.06 -6.01 0.35
CA ASP A 121 -22.90 -5.56 1.12
C ASP A 121 -21.88 -4.84 0.23
N LEU A 122 -21.67 -5.29 -1.01
CA LEU A 122 -20.83 -4.57 -1.98
C LEU A 122 -21.32 -3.15 -2.27
N LYS A 123 -22.65 -2.92 -2.24
CA LYS A 123 -23.23 -1.58 -2.44
C LYS A 123 -23.01 -0.62 -1.27
N LYS A 124 -22.60 -1.12 -0.11
CA LYS A 124 -22.31 -0.29 1.07
C LYS A 124 -20.92 0.33 1.04
N ILE A 125 -20.06 -0.14 0.16
CA ILE A 125 -18.67 0.29 0.06
C ILE A 125 -18.39 0.90 -1.31
N ALA A 126 -17.43 1.83 -1.35
CA ALA A 126 -16.88 2.43 -2.57
C ALA A 126 -15.45 1.94 -2.78
N ASP A 127 -15.10 1.61 -4.01
CA ASP A 127 -13.76 1.15 -4.42
C ASP A 127 -12.93 2.33 -4.92
N ASN A 128 -11.83 2.62 -4.24
CA ASN A 128 -10.84 3.61 -4.65
C ASN A 128 -9.53 2.89 -4.98
N LYS A 129 -9.23 2.75 -6.27
CA LYS A 129 -7.96 2.18 -6.75
C LYS A 129 -6.87 3.25 -6.65
N VAL A 130 -6.06 3.18 -5.60
CA VAL A 130 -5.12 4.26 -5.29
C VAL A 130 -3.75 4.10 -5.96
N CYS A 131 -3.34 2.88 -6.27
CA CYS A 131 -2.12 2.61 -7.05
C CYS A 131 -2.12 1.16 -7.55
N ILE A 132 -1.05 0.79 -8.25
CA ILE A 132 -0.74 -0.57 -8.66
C ILE A 132 0.45 -1.06 -7.85
N VAL A 133 0.43 -2.33 -7.50
CA VAL A 133 1.56 -3.00 -6.86
C VAL A 133 2.03 -4.17 -7.73
N GLY A 134 3.30 -4.15 -8.12
CA GLY A 134 3.99 -5.32 -8.64
C GLY A 134 4.38 -6.24 -7.47
N MET A 135 4.26 -7.54 -7.66
CA MET A 135 4.59 -8.56 -6.68
C MET A 135 5.45 -9.64 -7.32
N GLY A 136 6.32 -10.28 -6.57
CA GLY A 136 7.12 -11.35 -7.16
C GLY A 136 7.94 -12.13 -6.15
N PRO A 137 8.62 -13.19 -6.62
CA PRO A 137 9.41 -14.05 -5.77
C PRO A 137 10.65 -13.32 -5.26
N ILE A 138 10.92 -13.52 -3.96
CA ILE A 138 12.15 -13.13 -3.28
C ILE A 138 12.78 -14.36 -2.64
N VAL A 139 14.09 -14.38 -2.57
CA VAL A 139 14.85 -15.45 -1.93
C VAL A 139 15.89 -14.91 -0.95
N ASN A 140 16.37 -15.77 -0.06
CA ASN A 140 17.54 -15.48 0.72
C ASN A 140 18.75 -15.24 -0.21
N LYS A 141 19.67 -14.37 0.18
CA LYS A 141 20.85 -14.01 -0.64
C LYS A 141 21.82 -15.17 -0.93
N ASP A 142 21.76 -16.24 -0.14
CA ASP A 142 22.55 -17.45 -0.38
C ASP A 142 22.05 -18.29 -1.57
N VAL A 143 20.84 -18.07 -2.03
CA VAL A 143 20.26 -18.77 -3.18
C VAL A 143 20.90 -18.27 -4.48
N ALA A 144 21.53 -19.17 -5.23
CA ALA A 144 22.26 -18.82 -6.46
C ALA A 144 21.38 -18.67 -7.71
N VAL A 145 20.07 -18.97 -7.61
CA VAL A 145 19.11 -18.85 -8.72
C VAL A 145 18.72 -17.39 -8.91
N ASP A 146 18.70 -16.89 -10.16
CA ASP A 146 18.32 -15.51 -10.50
C ASP A 146 17.02 -15.40 -11.30
N ASP A 147 16.53 -16.52 -11.84
CA ASP A 147 15.32 -16.57 -12.66
C ASP A 147 14.60 -17.91 -12.43
N LEU A 148 13.28 -17.85 -12.33
CA LEU A 148 12.41 -19.03 -12.28
C LEU A 148 11.27 -18.85 -13.27
N THR A 149 10.91 -19.94 -13.95
CA THR A 149 9.68 -19.96 -14.76
C THR A 149 8.45 -20.04 -13.87
N ILE A 150 7.29 -19.70 -14.40
CA ILE A 150 6.00 -19.87 -13.69
C ILE A 150 5.81 -21.33 -13.27
N ASP A 151 6.17 -22.30 -14.12
CA ASP A 151 6.02 -23.73 -13.79
C ASP A 151 6.97 -24.16 -12.66
N GLN A 152 8.21 -23.64 -12.63
CA GLN A 152 9.14 -23.89 -11.52
C GLN A 152 8.62 -23.27 -10.20
N LEU A 153 8.13 -22.02 -10.24
CA LEU A 153 7.48 -21.41 -9.08
C LEU A 153 6.30 -22.24 -8.60
N LYS A 154 5.45 -22.67 -9.52
CA LYS A 154 4.32 -23.54 -9.21
C LYS A 154 4.75 -24.82 -8.52
N SER A 155 5.74 -25.54 -9.06
CA SER A 155 6.24 -26.79 -8.47
C SER A 155 6.87 -26.57 -7.08
N ILE A 156 7.53 -25.44 -6.85
CA ILE A 156 8.05 -25.05 -5.53
C ILE A 156 6.90 -24.79 -4.55
N PHE A 157 5.92 -23.96 -4.95
CA PHE A 157 4.81 -23.56 -4.06
C PHE A 157 3.69 -24.61 -3.93
N THR A 158 3.80 -25.72 -4.65
CA THR A 158 2.99 -26.95 -4.42
C THR A 158 3.75 -28.03 -3.65
N GLY A 159 5.06 -27.83 -3.40
CA GLY A 159 5.91 -28.78 -2.69
C GLY A 159 6.39 -29.97 -3.54
N GLU A 160 6.23 -29.92 -4.86
CA GLU A 160 6.75 -30.91 -5.80
C GLU A 160 8.28 -30.80 -5.92
N VAL A 161 8.81 -29.57 -5.96
CA VAL A 161 10.24 -29.26 -5.96
C VAL A 161 10.63 -28.78 -4.57
N THR A 162 11.60 -29.46 -3.96
CA THR A 162 12.05 -29.21 -2.59
C THR A 162 13.55 -28.94 -2.45
N ASN A 163 14.27 -28.99 -3.56
CA ASN A 163 15.71 -28.73 -3.60
C ASN A 163 16.06 -27.77 -4.74
N TRP A 164 16.88 -26.78 -4.45
CA TRP A 164 17.29 -25.76 -5.42
C TRP A 164 17.99 -26.32 -6.66
N LYS A 165 18.68 -27.47 -6.56
CA LYS A 165 19.32 -28.12 -7.72
C LYS A 165 18.33 -28.51 -8.81
N GLU A 166 17.07 -28.77 -8.46
CA GLU A 166 16.04 -29.16 -9.42
C GLU A 166 15.62 -28.01 -10.34
N VAL A 167 15.94 -26.78 -9.93
CA VAL A 167 15.67 -25.54 -10.69
C VAL A 167 16.94 -24.77 -11.05
N GLY A 168 18.10 -25.46 -11.09
CA GLY A 168 19.35 -24.90 -11.56
C GLY A 168 20.21 -24.22 -10.48
N GLY A 169 19.84 -24.36 -9.22
CA GLY A 169 20.62 -23.86 -8.08
C GLY A 169 21.57 -24.89 -7.48
N ALA A 170 22.08 -24.58 -6.30
CA ALA A 170 22.93 -25.48 -5.51
C ALA A 170 22.14 -26.66 -4.94
N ASP A 171 22.83 -27.74 -4.51
CA ASP A 171 22.21 -28.85 -3.77
C ASP A 171 21.90 -28.40 -2.33
N ALA A 172 20.77 -27.72 -2.18
CA ALA A 172 20.28 -27.16 -0.92
C ALA A 172 18.75 -27.24 -0.86
N ALA A 173 18.21 -27.45 0.32
CA ALA A 173 16.77 -27.53 0.52
C ALA A 173 16.09 -26.15 0.28
N ILE A 174 14.89 -26.19 -0.31
CA ILE A 174 14.04 -25.00 -0.43
C ILE A 174 13.19 -24.88 0.83
N THR A 175 13.27 -23.72 1.49
CA THR A 175 12.37 -23.36 2.59
C THR A 175 11.32 -22.38 2.10
N VAL A 176 10.09 -22.87 1.87
CA VAL A 176 8.98 -22.01 1.44
C VAL A 176 8.40 -21.28 2.64
N ILE A 177 8.39 -19.94 2.57
CA ILE A 177 7.70 -19.07 3.52
C ILE A 177 6.49 -18.48 2.80
N ASN A 178 5.31 -19.01 3.13
CA ASN A 178 4.05 -18.57 2.50
C ASN A 178 3.45 -17.40 3.27
N ARG A 179 2.44 -16.77 2.68
CA ARG A 179 1.61 -15.78 3.36
C ARG A 179 0.34 -16.45 3.89
N ALA A 180 -0.24 -15.89 4.95
CA ALA A 180 -1.48 -16.39 5.52
C ALA A 180 -2.65 -16.30 4.52
N SER A 181 -3.68 -17.13 4.70
CA SER A 181 -4.82 -17.23 3.77
C SER A 181 -5.63 -15.94 3.57
N GLY A 182 -5.52 -14.99 4.52
CA GLY A 182 -6.13 -13.65 4.44
C GLY A 182 -5.33 -12.64 3.61
N SER A 183 -4.09 -12.98 3.19
CA SER A 183 -3.23 -12.11 2.41
C SER A 183 -3.73 -11.92 0.98
N GLY A 184 -3.89 -10.68 0.55
CA GLY A 184 -4.18 -10.34 -0.84
C GLY A 184 -2.98 -10.61 -1.74
N THR A 185 -1.74 -10.35 -1.24
CA THR A 185 -0.49 -10.69 -1.94
C THR A 185 -0.44 -12.19 -2.27
N ARG A 186 -0.85 -13.05 -1.32
CA ARG A 186 -0.99 -14.49 -1.57
C ARG A 186 -2.02 -14.77 -2.67
N ALA A 187 -3.20 -14.19 -2.55
CA ALA A 187 -4.26 -14.40 -3.53
C ALA A 187 -3.82 -13.99 -4.94
N THR A 188 -3.13 -12.85 -5.08
CA THR A 188 -2.60 -12.36 -6.35
C THR A 188 -1.51 -13.29 -6.90
N PHE A 189 -0.54 -13.69 -6.06
CA PHE A 189 0.52 -14.61 -6.46
C PHE A 189 -0.03 -15.98 -6.87
N GLU A 190 -0.91 -16.57 -6.06
CA GLU A 190 -1.52 -17.88 -6.35
C GLU A 190 -2.36 -17.83 -7.64
N ALA A 191 -3.08 -16.77 -7.89
CA ALA A 191 -3.83 -16.61 -9.14
C ALA A 191 -2.91 -16.59 -10.37
N ALA A 192 -1.79 -15.87 -10.29
CA ALA A 192 -0.85 -15.73 -11.40
C ALA A 192 0.03 -16.98 -11.61
N VAL A 193 0.47 -17.61 -10.52
CA VAL A 193 1.46 -18.70 -10.54
C VAL A 193 0.80 -20.08 -10.50
N LEU A 194 -0.16 -20.29 -9.60
CA LEU A 194 -0.80 -21.61 -9.47
C LEU A 194 -1.91 -21.81 -10.51
N GLY A 195 -2.54 -20.73 -10.99
CA GLY A 195 -3.58 -20.81 -12.02
C GLY A 195 -4.74 -21.73 -11.64
N GLY A 196 -5.10 -21.77 -10.34
CA GLY A 196 -6.14 -22.66 -9.82
C GLY A 196 -5.66 -24.08 -9.47
N THR A 197 -4.37 -24.38 -9.60
CA THR A 197 -3.81 -25.67 -9.15
C THR A 197 -3.96 -25.79 -7.63
N LYS A 198 -4.54 -26.89 -7.18
CA LYS A 198 -4.72 -27.16 -5.75
C LYS A 198 -3.37 -27.51 -5.11
N VAL A 199 -3.02 -26.79 -4.05
CA VAL A 199 -1.88 -27.13 -3.19
C VAL A 199 -2.22 -28.41 -2.41
N PRO A 200 -1.36 -29.43 -2.38
CA PRO A 200 -1.60 -30.66 -1.61
C PRO A 200 -1.75 -30.36 -0.11
N ASP A 201 -2.72 -31.01 0.54
CA ASP A 201 -2.96 -30.84 1.98
C ASP A 201 -1.77 -31.33 2.84
N THR A 202 -0.86 -32.10 2.28
CA THR A 202 0.39 -32.56 2.91
C THR A 202 1.50 -31.49 2.89
N PHE A 203 1.42 -30.53 2.00
CA PHE A 203 2.36 -29.41 1.93
C PHE A 203 1.99 -28.35 2.94
N LYS A 204 2.84 -28.15 3.96
CA LYS A 204 2.60 -27.25 5.08
C LYS A 204 3.77 -26.28 5.22
N PRO A 205 3.93 -25.31 4.31
CA PRO A 205 4.93 -24.29 4.44
C PRO A 205 4.66 -23.41 5.67
N GLN A 206 5.72 -22.76 6.19
CA GLN A 206 5.56 -21.78 7.25
C GLN A 206 4.78 -20.57 6.71
N GLU A 207 3.76 -20.12 7.44
CA GLU A 207 2.92 -18.98 7.01
C GLU A 207 3.21 -17.72 7.83
N GLN A 208 3.15 -16.56 7.16
CA GLN A 208 3.29 -15.23 7.76
C GLN A 208 2.13 -14.33 7.35
N ASP A 209 1.58 -13.60 8.30
CA ASP A 209 0.43 -12.70 8.10
C ASP A 209 0.84 -11.33 7.54
N SER A 210 2.08 -10.88 7.78
CA SER A 210 2.57 -9.57 7.35
C SER A 210 3.70 -9.67 6.31
N SER A 211 3.71 -8.74 5.36
CA SER A 211 4.76 -8.61 4.34
C SER A 211 6.12 -8.36 4.97
N GLY A 212 6.20 -7.47 5.96
CA GLY A 212 7.45 -7.16 6.64
C GLY A 212 8.03 -8.33 7.44
N THR A 213 7.17 -9.18 8.06
CA THR A 213 7.63 -10.39 8.76
C THR A 213 8.12 -11.44 7.75
N ALA A 214 7.42 -11.62 6.63
CA ALA A 214 7.85 -12.53 5.58
C ALA A 214 9.21 -12.12 4.99
N ALA A 215 9.44 -10.83 4.72
CA ALA A 215 10.73 -10.30 4.27
C ALA A 215 11.87 -10.64 5.24
N LYS A 216 11.68 -10.35 6.54
CA LYS A 216 12.68 -10.64 7.58
C LYS A 216 12.99 -12.13 7.70
N MET A 217 11.97 -12.98 7.55
CA MET A 217 12.16 -14.42 7.60
C MET A 217 12.92 -14.95 6.40
N VAL A 218 12.63 -14.47 5.18
CA VAL A 218 13.42 -14.82 4.00
C VAL A 218 14.89 -14.39 4.19
N ALA A 219 15.11 -13.16 4.66
CA ALA A 219 16.46 -12.64 4.88
C ALA A 219 17.28 -13.47 5.90
N SER A 220 16.61 -14.05 6.91
CA SER A 220 17.28 -14.79 8.00
C SER A 220 17.30 -16.30 7.83
N THR A 221 16.60 -16.85 6.83
CA THR A 221 16.46 -18.32 6.65
C THR A 221 17.22 -18.76 5.39
N PRO A 222 18.30 -19.54 5.53
CA PRO A 222 19.02 -20.09 4.39
C PRO A 222 18.11 -20.90 3.45
N GLY A 223 18.30 -20.74 2.14
CA GLY A 223 17.49 -21.42 1.11
C GLY A 223 16.04 -21.01 1.06
N ALA A 224 15.64 -19.93 1.74
CA ALA A 224 14.24 -19.49 1.78
C ALA A 224 13.79 -18.83 0.48
N ILE A 225 12.49 -19.03 0.17
CA ILE A 225 11.75 -18.35 -0.88
C ILE A 225 10.39 -17.88 -0.34
N SER A 226 9.97 -16.71 -0.75
CA SER A 226 8.63 -16.16 -0.55
C SER A 226 8.27 -15.26 -1.74
N TYR A 227 7.18 -14.52 -1.64
CA TYR A 227 6.76 -13.50 -2.60
C TYR A 227 6.23 -12.27 -1.87
N LEU A 228 6.59 -11.09 -2.36
CA LEU A 228 6.23 -9.81 -1.76
C LEU A 228 5.97 -8.74 -2.82
N ALA A 229 5.37 -7.63 -2.39
CA ALA A 229 5.29 -6.41 -3.17
C ALA A 229 6.69 -5.81 -3.40
N PHE A 230 6.90 -5.12 -4.52
CA PHE A 230 8.19 -4.48 -4.86
C PHE A 230 8.62 -3.45 -3.81
N SER A 231 7.68 -2.83 -3.11
CA SER A 231 7.92 -1.91 -2.00
C SER A 231 8.72 -2.53 -0.83
N TYR A 232 8.77 -3.86 -0.75
CA TYR A 232 9.56 -4.60 0.25
C TYR A 232 10.88 -5.14 -0.28
N TYR A 233 11.27 -4.81 -1.51
CA TYR A 233 12.55 -5.22 -2.07
C TYR A 233 13.65 -4.30 -1.54
N ASP A 234 14.54 -4.87 -0.76
CA ASP A 234 15.68 -4.16 -0.17
C ASP A 234 16.96 -4.99 -0.24
N ASP A 235 18.04 -4.46 0.33
CA ASP A 235 19.34 -5.12 0.36
C ASP A 235 19.38 -6.42 1.18
N THR A 236 18.34 -6.79 1.91
CA THR A 236 18.35 -7.98 2.77
C THR A 236 17.93 -9.25 2.05
N VAL A 237 17.19 -9.11 0.95
CA VAL A 237 16.68 -10.21 0.12
C VAL A 237 17.12 -10.06 -1.33
N LYS A 238 16.94 -11.12 -2.12
CA LYS A 238 17.16 -11.09 -3.56
C LYS A 238 15.86 -11.32 -4.31
N ALA A 239 15.47 -10.37 -5.17
CA ALA A 239 14.35 -10.52 -6.09
C ALA A 239 14.75 -11.38 -7.29
N LEU A 240 13.85 -12.24 -7.76
CA LEU A 240 14.07 -13.09 -8.93
C LEU A 240 13.34 -12.55 -10.15
N LYS A 241 13.91 -12.81 -11.32
CA LYS A 241 13.18 -12.73 -12.59
C LYS A 241 12.14 -13.86 -12.67
N VAL A 242 11.14 -13.65 -13.50
CA VAL A 242 10.15 -14.70 -13.81
C VAL A 242 10.09 -14.88 -15.32
N GLY A 243 10.60 -16.02 -15.79
CA GLY A 243 10.66 -16.34 -17.22
C GLY A 243 11.47 -15.31 -18.03
N GLY A 244 12.57 -14.84 -17.49
CA GLY A 244 13.45 -13.82 -18.08
C GLY A 244 12.99 -12.39 -17.89
N VAL A 245 11.78 -12.13 -17.38
CA VAL A 245 11.25 -10.78 -17.14
C VAL A 245 11.72 -10.29 -15.76
N GLU A 246 12.21 -9.07 -15.68
CA GLU A 246 12.64 -8.45 -14.42
C GLU A 246 11.45 -7.85 -13.65
N PRO A 247 11.45 -7.91 -12.30
CA PRO A 247 10.44 -7.28 -11.47
C PRO A 247 10.66 -5.75 -11.43
N LYS A 248 10.13 -5.07 -12.44
CA LYS A 248 10.21 -3.61 -12.62
C LYS A 248 8.85 -3.03 -12.95
N GLU A 249 8.62 -1.80 -12.55
CA GLU A 249 7.37 -1.06 -12.76
C GLU A 249 6.97 -1.05 -14.24
N ALA A 250 7.90 -0.72 -15.14
CA ALA A 250 7.66 -0.66 -16.58
C ALA A 250 7.14 -1.99 -17.18
N ASN A 251 7.59 -3.13 -16.63
CA ASN A 251 7.13 -4.46 -17.04
C ASN A 251 5.74 -4.80 -16.47
N VAL A 252 5.36 -4.19 -15.35
CA VAL A 252 3.99 -4.26 -14.82
C VAL A 252 3.06 -3.41 -15.67
N GLU A 253 3.45 -2.20 -16.02
CA GLU A 253 2.64 -1.27 -16.82
C GLU A 253 2.20 -1.85 -18.17
N ASP A 254 3.07 -2.58 -18.86
CA ASP A 254 2.76 -3.21 -20.14
C ASP A 254 2.28 -4.67 -20.01
N ASN A 255 2.20 -5.17 -18.77
CA ASN A 255 1.80 -6.52 -18.41
C ASN A 255 2.73 -7.63 -18.91
N SER A 256 3.98 -7.33 -19.24
CA SER A 256 5.01 -8.37 -19.43
C SER A 256 5.37 -9.06 -18.10
N TRP A 257 5.30 -8.32 -16.99
CA TRP A 257 5.24 -8.86 -15.64
C TRP A 257 3.79 -9.04 -15.20
N THR A 258 3.32 -10.27 -15.03
CA THR A 258 1.90 -10.60 -14.84
C THR A 258 1.44 -10.68 -13.38
N ILE A 259 2.38 -10.66 -12.41
CA ILE A 259 2.07 -10.78 -10.97
C ILE A 259 1.90 -9.37 -10.39
N TRP A 260 0.70 -8.82 -10.53
CA TRP A 260 0.37 -7.48 -10.03
C TRP A 260 -1.10 -7.35 -9.63
N ALA A 261 -1.40 -6.37 -8.81
CA ALA A 261 -2.75 -6.04 -8.38
C ALA A 261 -2.97 -4.53 -8.34
N TYR A 262 -4.23 -4.11 -8.31
CA TYR A 262 -4.60 -2.82 -7.78
C TYR A 262 -4.47 -2.84 -6.27
N GLU A 263 -4.03 -1.74 -5.69
CA GLU A 263 -4.25 -1.46 -4.29
C GLU A 263 -5.53 -0.65 -4.15
N HIS A 264 -6.46 -1.24 -3.45
CA HIS A 264 -7.78 -0.68 -3.20
C HIS A 264 -7.83 -0.11 -1.79
N MET A 265 -8.39 1.10 -1.64
CA MET A 265 -8.82 1.66 -0.38
C MET A 265 -10.35 1.73 -0.40
N TYR A 266 -10.99 0.71 0.16
CA TYR A 266 -12.45 0.67 0.27
C TYR A 266 -12.93 1.59 1.39
N THR A 267 -13.91 2.45 1.09
CA THR A 267 -14.60 3.31 2.07
C THR A 267 -16.07 2.91 2.17
N ALA A 268 -16.82 3.48 3.11
CA ALA A 268 -18.26 3.48 3.00
C ALA A 268 -18.68 4.16 1.68
N ALA A 269 -19.84 3.81 1.14
CA ALA A 269 -20.38 4.44 -0.09
C ALA A 269 -20.60 5.97 0.08
N ASP A 270 -20.86 6.41 1.33
CA ASP A 270 -20.94 7.82 1.73
C ASP A 270 -20.01 8.02 2.95
N PRO A 271 -18.72 8.25 2.74
CA PRO A 271 -17.74 8.40 3.81
C PRO A 271 -17.85 9.79 4.45
N ASP A 272 -17.37 9.90 5.70
CA ASP A 272 -17.20 11.18 6.36
C ASP A 272 -16.20 12.10 5.62
N GLU A 273 -16.27 13.40 5.94
CA GLU A 273 -15.49 14.46 5.26
C GLU A 273 -13.97 14.22 5.38
N ALA A 274 -13.49 13.74 6.53
CA ALA A 274 -12.07 13.49 6.74
C ALA A 274 -11.61 12.27 5.92
N THR A 275 -12.40 11.20 5.89
CA THR A 275 -12.12 10.01 5.08
C THR A 275 -12.10 10.35 3.60
N LYS A 276 -13.09 11.11 3.12
CA LYS A 276 -13.14 11.57 1.73
C LYS A 276 -11.92 12.40 1.38
N ALA A 277 -11.55 13.37 2.21
CA ALA A 277 -10.40 14.23 1.98
C ALA A 277 -9.08 13.45 1.96
N PHE A 278 -8.94 12.39 2.78
CA PHE A 278 -7.76 11.54 2.73
C PHE A 278 -7.70 10.70 1.45
N ILE A 279 -8.82 10.16 0.96
CA ILE A 279 -8.87 9.47 -0.34
C ILE A 279 -8.54 10.45 -1.49
N ASP A 280 -9.10 11.66 -1.47
CA ASP A 280 -8.79 12.70 -2.46
C ASP A 280 -7.29 13.05 -2.43
N TYR A 281 -6.67 13.08 -1.23
CA TYR A 281 -5.22 13.26 -1.07
C TYR A 281 -4.42 12.09 -1.65
N MET A 282 -4.82 10.85 -1.39
CA MET A 282 -4.18 9.66 -1.98
C MET A 282 -4.17 9.71 -3.52
N MET A 283 -5.16 10.37 -4.13
CA MET A 283 -5.30 10.53 -5.57
C MET A 283 -4.70 11.84 -6.11
N SER A 284 -4.14 12.68 -5.25
CA SER A 284 -3.53 13.96 -5.64
C SER A 284 -2.18 13.78 -6.34
N ASP A 285 -1.75 14.79 -7.09
CA ASP A 285 -0.45 14.80 -7.77
C ASP A 285 0.72 14.67 -6.77
N ASP A 286 0.60 15.20 -5.54
CA ASP A 286 1.60 15.07 -4.48
C ASP A 286 1.88 13.59 -4.15
N VAL A 287 0.82 12.77 -4.08
CA VAL A 287 0.96 11.35 -3.75
C VAL A 287 1.26 10.53 -5.00
N GLN A 288 0.51 10.76 -6.08
CA GLN A 288 0.63 9.96 -7.31
C GLN A 288 1.93 10.23 -8.08
N GLY A 289 2.41 11.47 -8.09
CA GLY A 289 3.61 11.86 -8.84
C GLY A 289 4.92 11.63 -8.10
N GLU A 290 4.91 11.60 -6.77
CA GLU A 290 6.14 11.52 -5.97
C GLU A 290 6.16 10.32 -5.04
N LEU A 291 5.15 10.20 -4.17
CA LEU A 291 5.17 9.23 -3.08
C LEU A 291 4.95 7.79 -3.58
N VAL A 292 4.04 7.59 -4.54
CA VAL A 292 3.72 6.28 -5.12
C VAL A 292 4.97 5.66 -5.74
N GLU A 293 5.66 6.38 -6.63
CA GLU A 293 6.88 5.88 -7.29
C GLU A 293 8.05 5.73 -6.29
N ALA A 294 8.24 6.71 -5.39
CA ALA A 294 9.31 6.66 -4.40
C ALA A 294 9.20 5.46 -3.43
N GLN A 295 7.98 4.93 -3.24
CA GLN A 295 7.71 3.76 -2.42
C GLN A 295 7.68 2.43 -3.22
N GLY A 296 7.94 2.45 -4.53
CA GLY A 296 7.97 1.26 -5.39
C GLY A 296 6.58 0.76 -5.81
N TYR A 297 5.61 1.68 -5.89
CA TYR A 297 4.30 1.44 -6.48
C TYR A 297 4.20 2.14 -7.84
N ILE A 298 3.12 1.89 -8.57
CA ILE A 298 2.88 2.42 -9.90
C ILE A 298 1.58 3.22 -9.89
N PRO A 299 1.57 4.46 -10.40
CA PRO A 299 0.33 5.23 -10.55
C PRO A 299 -0.67 4.49 -11.45
N VAL A 300 -1.97 4.56 -11.11
CA VAL A 300 -3.03 3.91 -11.92
C VAL A 300 -3.01 4.40 -13.37
N SER A 301 -2.64 5.66 -13.58
CA SER A 301 -2.51 6.29 -14.91
C SER A 301 -1.37 5.71 -15.75
N GLY A 302 -0.33 5.14 -15.14
CA GLY A 302 0.81 4.53 -15.85
C GLY A 302 0.49 3.22 -16.56
N MET A 303 -0.59 2.53 -16.15
CA MET A 303 -0.95 1.23 -16.70
C MET A 303 -1.47 1.31 -18.13
N LYS A 304 -0.93 0.46 -19.01
CA LYS A 304 -1.37 0.25 -20.41
C LYS A 304 -2.45 -0.83 -20.54
N VAL A 305 -2.77 -1.47 -19.43
CA VAL A 305 -3.78 -2.53 -19.32
C VAL A 305 -4.69 -2.29 -18.13
N GLU A 306 -5.85 -2.93 -18.15
CA GLU A 306 -6.78 -2.99 -17.00
C GLU A 306 -7.04 -4.45 -16.63
N LYS A 307 -7.29 -4.70 -15.35
CA LYS A 307 -7.68 -5.99 -14.81
C LYS A 307 -9.04 -5.86 -14.13
N ASP A 308 -9.98 -6.72 -14.48
CA ASP A 308 -11.29 -6.75 -13.81
C ASP A 308 -11.30 -7.69 -12.59
N ALA A 309 -12.41 -7.71 -11.85
CA ALA A 309 -12.58 -8.54 -10.66
C ALA A 309 -12.52 -10.07 -10.95
N SER A 310 -12.65 -10.49 -12.21
CA SER A 310 -12.46 -11.88 -12.63
C SER A 310 -10.99 -12.22 -12.91
N GLY A 311 -10.10 -11.23 -12.88
CA GLY A 311 -8.68 -11.34 -13.22
C GLY A 311 -8.39 -11.22 -14.72
N LYS A 312 -9.40 -10.91 -15.55
CA LYS A 312 -9.22 -10.73 -16.99
C LYS A 312 -8.50 -9.40 -17.25
N VAL A 313 -7.40 -9.49 -18.01
CA VAL A 313 -6.61 -8.33 -18.43
C VAL A 313 -7.03 -7.90 -19.83
N THR A 314 -7.25 -6.60 -20.03
CA THR A 314 -7.56 -5.97 -21.32
C THR A 314 -6.66 -4.77 -21.55
N LYS A 315 -6.34 -4.45 -22.81
CA LYS A 315 -5.59 -3.23 -23.16
C LYS A 315 -6.49 -2.00 -22.96
N LYS A 316 -5.90 -0.94 -22.43
CA LYS A 316 -6.50 0.41 -22.42
C LYS A 316 -6.51 1.03 -23.81
#